data_ca7f56bff12b95b8a1f2b8cf05b929f8
#
_entry.id   ca7f56bff12b95b8a1f2b8cf05b929f8
#
_cell.length_a   1.000
_cell.length_b   1.000
_cell.length_c   1.000
_cell.angle_alpha   90.00
_cell.angle_beta   90.00
_cell.angle_gamma   90.00
#
_symmetry.space_group_name_H-M   'P 1'
#
loop_
_entity.id
_entity.type
_entity.pdbx_description
1 polymer ?
#
loop_
_entity_poly.entity_id
_entity_poly.type
_entity_poly.pdbx_seq_one_letter_code
_entity_poly.pdbx_strand_id
1 'polypeptide(L)'
;METTISGRIINSYFEKLTDSLELDAAIVGAGPSGLIAAWDLARAGRKVAIFERTLKPGGGIWGGAMLFNEIVVQEDAVHILEEAGIRHSPLKDGLVTADSVEVAAALIYQVVHAGARVFNGVMVEDVMFKDDRVAGVVVNWAPVLEHKWHVDPLMMSARAVLDAGGHDAELSARIARKAGVRLETVTGSVMGERPMWAVEGERA
;
A
#
# COMPACT_ATOMS: atom_id res chain seq x y z
N MET A 1 -16.98 -24.29 22.05
CA MET A 1 -15.61 -23.91 21.53
C MET A 1 -15.74 -23.01 20.32
N GLU A 2 -16.53 -23.33 19.31
CA GLU A 2 -16.67 -22.60 18.04
C GLU A 2 -17.16 -21.17 18.21
N THR A 3 -18.19 -20.96 19.03
CA THR A 3 -18.70 -19.61 19.34
C THR A 3 -17.69 -18.77 20.12
N THR A 4 -16.88 -19.41 20.97
CA THR A 4 -15.79 -18.71 21.69
C THR A 4 -14.71 -18.26 20.74
N ILE A 5 -14.33 -19.08 19.76
CA ILE A 5 -13.35 -18.75 18.72
C ILE A 5 -13.88 -17.58 17.89
N SER A 6 -15.12 -17.67 17.39
CA SER A 6 -15.76 -16.60 16.63
C SER A 6 -15.78 -15.27 17.42
N GLY A 7 -16.18 -15.33 18.69
CA GLY A 7 -16.20 -14.14 19.55
C GLY A 7 -14.82 -13.50 19.73
N ARG A 8 -13.77 -14.30 19.89
CA ARG A 8 -12.39 -13.79 20.00
C ARG A 8 -11.93 -13.11 18.73
N ILE A 9 -12.20 -13.72 17.56
CA ILE A 9 -11.84 -13.14 16.26
C ILE A 9 -12.57 -11.80 16.04
N ILE A 10 -13.89 -11.79 16.29
CA ILE A 10 -14.72 -10.58 16.13
C ILE A 10 -14.18 -9.47 17.01
N ASN A 11 -14.02 -9.70 18.30
CA ASN A 11 -13.56 -8.67 19.23
C ASN A 11 -12.18 -8.11 18.83
N SER A 12 -11.22 -9.00 18.56
CA SER A 12 -9.87 -8.58 18.14
C SER A 12 -9.87 -7.77 16.84
N TYR A 13 -10.71 -8.16 15.87
CA TYR A 13 -10.82 -7.42 14.62
C TYR A 13 -11.50 -6.06 14.81
N PHE A 14 -12.56 -6.00 15.60
CA PHE A 14 -13.24 -4.73 15.90
C PHE A 14 -12.37 -3.77 16.70
N GLU A 15 -11.58 -4.26 17.65
CA GLU A 15 -10.58 -3.43 18.34
C GLU A 15 -9.59 -2.82 17.34
N LYS A 16 -9.03 -3.64 16.46
CA LYS A 16 -8.12 -3.19 15.39
C LYS A 16 -8.79 -2.16 14.47
N LEU A 17 -10.04 -2.40 14.07
CA LEU A 17 -10.79 -1.54 13.17
C LEU A 17 -11.13 -0.20 13.84
N THR A 18 -11.67 -0.24 15.07
CA THR A 18 -12.03 0.95 15.85
C THR A 18 -10.81 1.82 16.13
N ASP A 19 -9.70 1.18 16.50
CA ASP A 19 -8.44 1.89 16.69
C ASP A 19 -7.96 2.58 15.40
N SER A 20 -8.34 2.11 14.23
CA SER A 20 -7.92 2.67 12.93
C SER A 20 -8.88 3.71 12.35
N LEU A 21 -9.92 4.15 13.07
CA LEU A 21 -10.85 5.18 12.58
C LEU A 21 -10.20 6.57 12.45
N GLU A 22 -9.13 6.81 13.20
CA GLU A 22 -8.35 8.05 13.15
C GLU A 22 -6.87 7.70 12.96
N LEU A 23 -6.28 8.11 11.84
CA LEU A 23 -4.93 7.77 11.41
C LEU A 23 -4.07 9.02 11.21
N ASP A 24 -2.76 8.88 11.40
CA ASP A 24 -1.80 9.84 10.86
C ASP A 24 -1.65 9.67 9.35
N ALA A 25 -1.59 8.42 8.88
CA ALA A 25 -1.51 8.11 7.46
C ALA A 25 -2.36 6.89 7.08
N ALA A 26 -3.16 7.04 6.01
CA ALA A 26 -3.84 5.95 5.33
C ALA A 26 -3.10 5.65 4.02
N ILE A 27 -2.72 4.41 3.80
CA ILE A 27 -1.96 3.99 2.63
C ILE A 27 -2.83 3.05 1.79
N VAL A 28 -2.94 3.37 0.50
CA VAL A 28 -3.76 2.63 -0.46
C VAL A 28 -2.88 1.71 -1.28
N GLY A 29 -3.02 0.41 -1.06
CA GLY A 29 -2.19 -0.62 -1.69
C GLY A 29 -1.02 -1.06 -0.84
N ALA A 30 -0.84 -2.38 -0.71
CA ALA A 30 0.25 -3.03 -0.01
C ALA A 30 1.32 -3.58 -0.97
N GLY A 31 1.59 -2.87 -2.06
CA GLY A 31 2.76 -3.11 -2.91
C GLY A 31 4.05 -2.65 -2.23
N PRO A 32 5.22 -2.77 -2.90
CA PRO A 32 6.51 -2.38 -2.32
C PRO A 32 6.50 -0.95 -1.78
N SER A 33 6.00 0.01 -2.55
CA SER A 33 5.94 1.42 -2.15
C SER A 33 5.11 1.63 -0.89
N GLY A 34 3.92 1.00 -0.83
CA GLY A 34 3.02 1.11 0.33
C GLY A 34 3.58 0.43 1.57
N LEU A 35 4.23 -0.72 1.42
CA LEU A 35 4.86 -1.43 2.53
C LEU A 35 6.02 -0.63 3.11
N ILE A 36 6.92 -0.11 2.28
CA ILE A 36 8.08 0.67 2.73
C ILE A 36 7.61 1.96 3.41
N ALA A 37 6.70 2.70 2.79
CA ALA A 37 6.15 3.92 3.39
C ALA A 37 5.47 3.65 4.75
N ALA A 38 4.72 2.56 4.87
CA ALA A 38 4.09 2.18 6.12
C ALA A 38 5.11 1.80 7.19
N TRP A 39 6.15 1.09 6.81
CA TRP A 39 7.22 0.68 7.72
C TRP A 39 7.94 1.89 8.29
N ASP A 40 8.36 2.82 7.44
CA ASP A 40 9.06 4.04 7.87
C ASP A 40 8.19 4.92 8.77
N LEU A 41 6.93 5.15 8.39
CA LEU A 41 6.00 5.94 9.18
C LEU A 41 5.69 5.28 10.53
N ALA A 42 5.51 3.96 10.58
CA ALA A 42 5.28 3.24 11.82
C ALA A 42 6.51 3.27 12.74
N ARG A 43 7.71 3.10 12.21
CA ARG A 43 8.99 3.26 12.95
C ARG A 43 9.14 4.68 13.51
N ALA A 44 8.62 5.67 12.82
CA ALA A 44 8.56 7.06 13.30
C ALA A 44 7.42 7.32 14.31
N GLY A 45 6.75 6.28 14.81
CA GLY A 45 5.69 6.37 15.81
C GLY A 45 4.37 6.92 15.26
N ARG A 46 4.15 6.88 13.95
CA ARG A 46 2.90 7.32 13.34
C ARG A 46 1.87 6.19 13.34
N LYS A 47 0.62 6.56 13.52
CA LYS A 47 -0.52 5.64 13.45
C LYS A 47 -0.91 5.43 12.00
N VAL A 48 -0.55 4.26 11.45
CA VAL A 48 -0.64 3.94 10.03
C VAL A 48 -1.53 2.74 9.77
N ALA A 49 -2.36 2.83 8.75
CA ALA A 49 -3.08 1.69 8.20
C ALA A 49 -2.86 1.59 6.68
N ILE A 50 -2.69 0.36 6.20
CA ILE A 50 -2.66 0.00 4.79
C ILE A 50 -3.97 -0.71 4.44
N PHE A 51 -4.56 -0.33 3.32
CA PHE A 51 -5.76 -0.96 2.75
C PHE A 51 -5.36 -1.66 1.46
N GLU A 52 -5.48 -2.99 1.47
CA GLU A 52 -5.09 -3.85 0.35
C GLU A 52 -6.32 -4.60 -0.18
N ARG A 53 -6.64 -4.43 -1.46
CA ARG A 53 -7.82 -5.05 -2.07
C ARG A 53 -7.77 -6.57 -2.14
N THR A 54 -6.56 -7.15 -2.23
CA THR A 54 -6.38 -8.61 -2.26
C THR A 54 -6.11 -9.16 -0.86
N LEU A 55 -6.18 -10.48 -0.72
CA LEU A 55 -5.78 -11.15 0.52
C LEU A 55 -4.26 -11.26 0.67
N LYS A 56 -3.51 -10.96 -0.38
CA LYS A 56 -2.07 -11.16 -0.51
C LYS A 56 -1.35 -9.81 -0.62
N PRO A 57 -0.96 -9.16 0.51
CA PRO A 57 -0.07 -8.01 0.47
C PRO A 57 1.23 -8.35 -0.25
N GLY A 58 1.90 -7.35 -0.84
CA GLY A 58 3.15 -7.53 -1.58
C GLY A 58 3.06 -7.07 -3.05
N GLY A 59 1.84 -6.92 -3.57
CA GLY A 59 1.64 -6.46 -4.94
C GLY A 59 2.39 -7.29 -5.97
N GLY A 60 3.10 -6.62 -6.86
CA GLY A 60 3.88 -7.26 -7.94
C GLY A 60 5.13 -8.00 -7.49
N ILE A 61 5.60 -7.81 -6.23
CA ILE A 61 6.81 -8.49 -5.74
C ILE A 61 6.69 -10.01 -5.89
N TRP A 62 5.51 -10.57 -5.59
CA TRP A 62 5.30 -12.02 -5.66
C TRP A 62 5.56 -12.65 -7.03
N GLY A 63 5.37 -11.88 -8.09
CA GLY A 63 5.66 -12.31 -9.45
C GLY A 63 7.15 -12.28 -9.78
N GLY A 64 7.92 -11.49 -9.05
CA GLY A 64 9.27 -11.17 -9.45
C GLY A 64 9.30 -10.63 -10.88
N ALA A 65 10.42 -10.75 -11.56
CA ALA A 65 10.47 -10.53 -12.98
C ALA A 65 10.10 -11.83 -13.73
N MET A 66 9.17 -11.74 -14.68
CA MET A 66 8.80 -12.84 -15.57
C MET A 66 8.32 -14.12 -14.84
N LEU A 67 7.80 -13.99 -13.62
CA LEU A 67 7.40 -15.09 -12.72
C LEU A 67 8.57 -16.01 -12.28
N PHE A 68 9.78 -15.50 -12.26
CA PHE A 68 10.96 -16.27 -11.85
C PHE A 68 11.35 -16.13 -10.38
N ASN A 69 10.47 -15.53 -9.56
CA ASN A 69 10.68 -15.35 -8.12
C ASN A 69 11.94 -14.54 -7.75
N GLU A 70 12.46 -13.76 -8.66
CA GLU A 70 13.60 -12.88 -8.43
C GLU A 70 13.23 -11.45 -8.78
N ILE A 71 13.75 -10.51 -8.01
CA ILE A 71 13.68 -9.08 -8.31
C ILE A 71 15.09 -8.53 -8.49
N VAL A 72 15.19 -7.44 -9.24
CA VAL A 72 16.42 -6.66 -9.34
C VAL A 72 16.21 -5.35 -8.61
N VAL A 73 17.17 -4.97 -7.79
CA VAL A 73 17.17 -3.74 -7.00
C VAL A 73 18.43 -2.95 -7.31
N GLN A 74 18.29 -1.65 -7.47
CA GLN A 74 19.38 -0.71 -7.69
C GLN A 74 20.11 -0.40 -6.38
N GLU A 75 21.35 0.09 -6.49
CA GLU A 75 22.22 0.44 -5.38
C GLU A 75 21.53 1.33 -4.33
N ASP A 76 20.77 2.32 -4.79
CA ASP A 76 20.08 3.28 -3.92
C ASP A 76 19.06 2.62 -2.97
N ALA A 77 18.50 1.48 -3.36
CA ALA A 77 17.50 0.76 -2.58
C ALA A 77 18.04 -0.46 -1.81
N VAL A 78 19.33 -0.77 -1.94
CA VAL A 78 19.97 -1.92 -1.25
C VAL A 78 19.84 -1.80 0.28
N HIS A 79 19.95 -0.58 0.80
CA HIS A 79 19.79 -0.31 2.23
C HIS A 79 18.45 -0.82 2.80
N ILE A 80 17.37 -0.82 2.00
CA ILE A 80 16.05 -1.33 2.39
C ILE A 80 16.11 -2.85 2.60
N LEU A 81 16.82 -3.56 1.71
CA LEU A 81 17.00 -5.01 1.84
C LEU A 81 17.79 -5.34 3.10
N GLU A 82 18.87 -4.59 3.35
CA GLU A 82 19.73 -4.77 4.52
C GLU A 82 18.99 -4.48 5.83
N GLU A 83 18.25 -3.37 5.90
CA GLU A 83 17.46 -3.01 7.08
C GLU A 83 16.34 -4.01 7.36
N ALA A 84 15.73 -4.57 6.32
CA ALA A 84 14.70 -5.59 6.44
C ALA A 84 15.26 -6.99 6.74
N GLY A 85 16.58 -7.16 6.67
CA GLY A 85 17.26 -8.45 6.89
C GLY A 85 17.10 -9.41 5.71
N ILE A 86 16.91 -8.88 4.50
CA ILE A 86 16.70 -9.67 3.28
C ILE A 86 18.03 -10.04 2.66
N ARG A 87 18.19 -11.31 2.31
CA ARG A 87 19.36 -11.80 1.59
C ARG A 87 19.33 -11.30 0.15
N HIS A 88 20.50 -10.89 -0.33
CA HIS A 88 20.65 -10.44 -1.72
C HIS A 88 22.02 -10.86 -2.27
N SER A 89 22.17 -10.85 -3.58
CA SER A 89 23.45 -11.10 -4.24
C SER A 89 24.45 -9.96 -3.96
N PRO A 90 25.75 -10.21 -4.06
CA PRO A 90 26.72 -9.13 -4.06
C PRO A 90 26.44 -8.11 -5.16
N LEU A 91 26.59 -6.82 -4.85
CA LEU A 91 26.40 -5.73 -5.79
C LEU A 91 27.33 -5.88 -6.99
N LYS A 92 26.76 -5.87 -8.20
CA LYS A 92 27.47 -5.84 -9.47
C LYS A 92 26.80 -4.86 -10.41
N ASP A 93 27.59 -4.02 -11.06
CA ASP A 93 27.11 -3.03 -12.03
C ASP A 93 26.00 -2.10 -11.48
N GLY A 94 26.03 -1.83 -10.14
CA GLY A 94 25.02 -1.04 -9.47
C GLY A 94 23.71 -1.79 -9.19
N LEU A 95 23.66 -3.11 -9.41
CA LEU A 95 22.46 -3.92 -9.28
C LEU A 95 22.66 -5.13 -8.35
N VAL A 96 21.62 -5.50 -7.63
CA VAL A 96 21.55 -6.74 -6.85
C VAL A 96 20.28 -7.51 -7.20
N THR A 97 20.32 -8.83 -7.01
CA THR A 97 19.11 -9.67 -7.07
C THR A 97 18.73 -10.14 -5.67
N ALA A 98 17.43 -10.31 -5.44
CA ALA A 98 16.89 -10.87 -4.22
C ALA A 98 15.68 -11.75 -4.54
N ASP A 99 15.48 -12.79 -3.71
CA ASP A 99 14.32 -13.67 -3.80
C ASP A 99 13.03 -12.88 -3.49
N SER A 100 12.09 -12.86 -4.42
CA SER A 100 10.87 -12.08 -4.32
C SER A 100 9.95 -12.53 -3.17
N VAL A 101 9.98 -13.81 -2.83
CA VAL A 101 9.18 -14.36 -1.71
C VAL A 101 9.77 -13.90 -0.39
N GLU A 102 11.09 -13.92 -0.25
CA GLU A 102 11.78 -13.41 0.94
C GLU A 102 11.52 -11.91 1.11
N VAL A 103 11.63 -11.14 0.04
CA VAL A 103 11.36 -9.69 0.05
C VAL A 103 9.93 -9.39 0.48
N ALA A 104 8.94 -10.04 -0.14
CA ALA A 104 7.53 -9.82 0.21
C ALA A 104 7.26 -10.21 1.67
N ALA A 105 7.73 -11.37 2.12
CA ALA A 105 7.51 -11.85 3.47
C ALA A 105 8.18 -10.95 4.52
N ALA A 106 9.42 -10.54 4.28
CA ALA A 106 10.16 -9.67 5.19
C ALA A 106 9.51 -8.29 5.31
N LEU A 107 9.18 -7.64 4.21
CA LEU A 107 8.53 -6.33 4.24
C LEU A 107 7.17 -6.38 4.94
N ILE A 108 6.33 -7.38 4.69
CA ILE A 108 5.05 -7.55 5.38
C ILE A 108 5.27 -7.73 6.88
N TYR A 109 6.24 -8.58 7.27
CA TYR A 109 6.58 -8.79 8.67
C TYR A 109 7.03 -7.48 9.33
N GLN A 110 7.96 -6.76 8.71
CA GLN A 110 8.51 -5.50 9.26
C GLN A 110 7.42 -4.45 9.47
N VAL A 111 6.51 -4.30 8.51
CA VAL A 111 5.37 -3.37 8.58
C VAL A 111 4.49 -3.66 9.80
N VAL A 112 4.07 -4.92 9.94
CA VAL A 112 3.18 -5.32 11.04
C VAL A 112 3.92 -5.27 12.37
N HIS A 113 5.19 -5.67 12.40
CA HIS A 113 6.03 -5.66 13.61
C HIS A 113 6.30 -4.22 14.10
N ALA A 114 6.45 -3.26 13.18
CA ALA A 114 6.57 -1.84 13.52
C ALA A 114 5.27 -1.21 14.04
N GLY A 115 4.14 -1.92 13.97
CA GLY A 115 2.86 -1.49 14.52
C GLY A 115 1.86 -0.93 13.50
N ALA A 116 2.19 -0.87 12.22
CA ALA A 116 1.22 -0.53 11.20
C ALA A 116 0.11 -1.59 11.10
N ARG A 117 -1.11 -1.16 10.78
CA ARG A 117 -2.25 -2.06 10.58
C ARG A 117 -2.39 -2.38 9.10
N VAL A 118 -2.51 -3.65 8.76
CA VAL A 118 -2.81 -4.09 7.40
C VAL A 118 -4.23 -4.65 7.36
N PHE A 119 -5.07 -4.05 6.49
CA PHE A 119 -6.43 -4.48 6.18
C PHE A 119 -6.45 -5.06 4.77
N ASN A 120 -6.21 -6.36 4.66
CA ASN A 120 -6.29 -7.08 3.39
C ASN A 120 -7.72 -7.53 3.09
N GLY A 121 -8.10 -7.59 1.82
CA GLY A 121 -9.48 -7.77 1.37
C GLY A 121 -10.34 -6.51 1.54
N VAL A 122 -9.72 -5.35 1.78
CA VAL A 122 -10.37 -4.05 1.95
C VAL A 122 -9.88 -3.09 0.87
N MET A 123 -10.80 -2.52 0.13
CA MET A 123 -10.50 -1.60 -0.97
C MET A 123 -10.90 -0.17 -0.58
N VAL A 124 -10.03 0.79 -0.91
CA VAL A 124 -10.36 2.20 -0.85
C VAL A 124 -11.18 2.54 -2.08
N GLU A 125 -12.47 2.89 -1.86
CA GLU A 125 -13.36 3.24 -2.95
C GLU A 125 -13.36 4.75 -3.26
N ASP A 126 -13.04 5.59 -2.27
CA ASP A 126 -12.97 7.03 -2.44
C ASP A 126 -12.16 7.69 -1.32
N VAL A 127 -12.02 9.00 -1.36
CA VAL A 127 -11.47 9.81 -0.28
C VAL A 127 -12.53 10.67 0.39
N MET A 128 -12.30 10.97 1.66
CA MET A 128 -13.01 12.03 2.36
C MET A 128 -12.37 13.36 1.95
N PHE A 129 -13.15 14.22 1.32
CA PHE A 129 -12.72 15.58 0.96
C PHE A 129 -13.43 16.59 1.84
N LYS A 130 -12.68 17.35 2.61
CA LYS A 130 -13.20 18.31 3.57
C LYS A 130 -12.25 19.50 3.67
N ASP A 131 -12.83 20.71 3.69
CA ASP A 131 -12.08 21.97 3.81
C ASP A 131 -10.96 22.07 2.74
N ASP A 132 -11.31 21.77 1.49
CA ASP A 132 -10.44 21.77 0.30
C ASP A 132 -9.19 20.85 0.40
N ARG A 133 -9.27 19.82 1.22
CA ARG A 133 -8.20 18.82 1.34
C ARG A 133 -8.74 17.40 1.49
N VAL A 134 -7.90 16.45 1.17
CA VAL A 134 -8.13 15.04 1.52
C VAL A 134 -7.99 14.89 3.04
N ALA A 135 -9.05 14.39 3.68
CA ALA A 135 -9.16 14.27 5.13
C ALA A 135 -9.26 12.80 5.62
N GLY A 136 -9.18 11.86 4.71
CA GLY A 136 -9.27 10.43 5.01
C GLY A 136 -9.67 9.60 3.81
N VAL A 137 -10.03 8.36 4.07
CA VAL A 137 -10.42 7.37 3.07
C VAL A 137 -11.80 6.82 3.34
N VAL A 138 -12.47 6.40 2.26
CA VAL A 138 -13.73 5.68 2.25
C VAL A 138 -13.43 4.27 1.81
N VAL A 139 -13.67 3.29 2.68
CA VAL A 139 -13.25 1.90 2.45
C VAL A 139 -14.44 0.95 2.48
N ASN A 140 -14.33 -0.12 1.72
CA ASN A 140 -15.31 -1.21 1.72
C ASN A 140 -14.59 -2.55 1.54
N TRP A 141 -15.29 -3.66 1.79
CA TRP A 141 -14.76 -4.98 1.49
C TRP A 141 -14.60 -5.15 -0.02
N ALA A 142 -13.46 -5.64 -0.49
CA ALA A 142 -13.20 -5.82 -1.90
C ALA A 142 -14.32 -6.58 -2.64
N PRO A 143 -14.89 -7.69 -2.12
CA PRO A 143 -16.00 -8.37 -2.76
C PRO A 143 -17.27 -7.53 -2.94
N VAL A 144 -17.52 -6.56 -2.05
CA VAL A 144 -18.68 -5.65 -2.18
C VAL A 144 -18.56 -4.85 -3.47
N LEU A 145 -17.38 -4.31 -3.75
CA LEU A 145 -17.12 -3.51 -4.94
C LEU A 145 -17.04 -4.36 -6.22
N GLU A 146 -16.40 -5.53 -6.13
CA GLU A 146 -16.29 -6.47 -7.25
C GLU A 146 -17.67 -6.96 -7.74
N HIS A 147 -18.57 -7.25 -6.79
CA HIS A 147 -19.94 -7.69 -7.09
C HIS A 147 -20.94 -6.54 -7.21
N LYS A 148 -20.51 -5.30 -7.04
CA LYS A 148 -21.35 -4.10 -7.11
C LYS A 148 -22.55 -4.15 -6.16
N TRP A 149 -22.33 -4.68 -4.95
CA TRP A 149 -23.38 -4.71 -3.93
C TRP A 149 -23.59 -3.31 -3.32
N HIS A 150 -24.83 -3.02 -2.94
CA HIS A 150 -25.19 -1.82 -2.20
C HIS A 150 -24.93 -2.05 -0.70
N VAL A 151 -23.74 -1.71 -0.26
CA VAL A 151 -23.32 -1.75 1.15
C VAL A 151 -22.67 -0.41 1.47
N ASP A 152 -23.11 0.21 2.55
CA ASP A 152 -22.54 1.48 2.99
C ASP A 152 -21.06 1.30 3.38
N PRO A 153 -20.16 2.18 2.90
CA PRO A 153 -18.75 2.10 3.20
C PRO A 153 -18.43 2.60 4.61
N LEU A 154 -17.25 2.24 5.09
CA LEU A 154 -16.66 2.80 6.30
C LEU A 154 -15.81 4.03 5.96
N MET A 155 -15.85 5.03 6.84
CA MET A 155 -15.02 6.23 6.73
C MET A 155 -13.94 6.22 7.81
N MET A 156 -12.70 6.46 7.41
CA MET A 156 -11.57 6.58 8.32
C MET A 156 -10.86 7.90 8.06
N SER A 157 -10.74 8.73 9.09
CA SER A 157 -10.03 9.98 8.98
C SER A 157 -8.52 9.76 8.94
N ALA A 158 -7.81 10.57 8.16
CA ALA A 158 -6.35 10.53 8.10
C ALA A 158 -5.79 11.93 7.85
N ARG A 159 -4.64 12.21 8.43
CA ARG A 159 -3.93 13.49 8.21
C ARG A 159 -3.26 13.51 6.84
N ALA A 160 -2.84 12.34 6.35
CA ALA A 160 -2.31 12.14 5.01
C ALA A 160 -2.87 10.86 4.40
N VAL A 161 -3.02 10.87 3.08
CA VAL A 161 -3.38 9.69 2.29
C VAL A 161 -2.31 9.49 1.22
N LEU A 162 -1.75 8.28 1.17
CA LEU A 162 -0.76 7.88 0.17
C LEU A 162 -1.41 6.93 -0.82
N ASP A 163 -1.37 7.28 -2.10
CA ASP A 163 -1.79 6.38 -3.18
C ASP A 163 -0.59 5.54 -3.64
N ALA A 164 -0.55 4.30 -3.19
CA ALA A 164 0.40 3.28 -3.58
C ALA A 164 -0.30 2.13 -4.33
N GLY A 165 -1.40 2.44 -5.01
CA GLY A 165 -2.28 1.50 -5.70
C GLY A 165 -1.70 0.93 -7.00
N GLY A 166 -0.46 1.27 -7.35
CA GLY A 166 0.24 0.83 -8.56
C GLY A 166 0.23 1.88 -9.67
N HIS A 167 0.60 1.48 -10.87
CA HIS A 167 0.84 2.40 -11.99
C HIS A 167 -0.39 3.19 -12.42
N ASP A 168 -1.58 2.64 -12.23
CA ASP A 168 -2.82 3.31 -12.61
C ASP A 168 -3.18 4.49 -11.69
N ALA A 169 -2.63 4.52 -10.47
CA ALA A 169 -2.89 5.54 -9.45
C ALA A 169 -4.39 5.93 -9.42
N GLU A 170 -5.25 4.91 -9.33
CA GLU A 170 -6.71 5.06 -9.53
C GLU A 170 -7.32 6.06 -8.55
N LEU A 171 -6.82 6.10 -7.32
CA LEU A 171 -7.31 7.03 -6.31
C LEU A 171 -6.96 8.47 -6.68
N SER A 172 -5.70 8.72 -7.04
CA SER A 172 -5.22 10.04 -7.48
C SER A 172 -5.96 10.52 -8.73
N ALA A 173 -6.17 9.63 -9.71
CA ALA A 173 -6.97 9.95 -10.90
C ALA A 173 -8.43 10.27 -10.57
N ARG A 174 -9.02 9.60 -9.57
CA ARG A 174 -10.38 9.84 -9.09
C ARG A 174 -10.50 11.19 -8.40
N ILE A 175 -9.55 11.53 -7.53
CA ILE A 175 -9.49 12.83 -6.83
C ILE A 175 -9.40 13.96 -7.85
N ALA A 176 -8.48 13.85 -8.81
CA ALA A 176 -8.30 14.87 -9.84
C ALA A 176 -9.61 15.15 -10.61
N ARG A 177 -10.36 14.10 -10.96
CA ARG A 177 -11.65 14.24 -11.66
C ARG A 177 -12.75 14.81 -10.79
N LYS A 178 -12.91 14.34 -9.54
CA LYS A 178 -14.01 14.73 -8.67
C LYS A 178 -13.86 16.11 -8.04
N ALA A 179 -12.65 16.41 -7.60
CA ALA A 179 -12.36 17.67 -6.91
C ALA A 179 -11.84 18.76 -7.85
N GLY A 180 -11.66 18.47 -9.15
CA GLY A 180 -11.08 19.41 -10.10
C GLY A 180 -9.65 19.82 -9.77
N VAL A 181 -8.95 19.01 -8.96
CA VAL A 181 -7.59 19.28 -8.52
C VAL A 181 -6.62 18.96 -9.65
N ARG A 182 -5.75 19.89 -9.94
CA ARG A 182 -4.62 19.66 -10.83
C ARG A 182 -3.50 19.01 -10.03
N LEU A 183 -3.01 17.87 -10.47
CA LEU A 183 -1.87 17.19 -9.85
C LEU A 183 -0.56 17.92 -10.22
N GLU A 184 0.40 17.91 -9.32
CA GLU A 184 1.75 18.45 -9.56
C GLU A 184 2.57 17.47 -10.42
N THR A 185 2.11 17.24 -11.64
CA THR A 185 2.76 16.43 -12.66
C THR A 185 2.90 17.24 -13.94
N VAL A 186 3.73 16.79 -14.87
CA VAL A 186 3.93 17.46 -16.17
C VAL A 186 2.62 17.70 -16.91
N THR A 187 1.69 16.76 -16.85
CA THR A 187 0.38 16.88 -17.51
C THR A 187 -0.70 17.51 -16.63
N GLY A 188 -0.46 17.65 -15.34
CA GLY A 188 -1.45 18.06 -14.34
C GLY A 188 -2.44 16.96 -13.98
N SER A 189 -2.20 15.72 -14.41
CA SER A 189 -3.02 14.53 -14.18
C SER A 189 -2.14 13.30 -13.94
N VAL A 190 -2.73 12.14 -13.68
CA VAL A 190 -2.01 10.87 -13.63
C VAL A 190 -1.43 10.58 -15.02
N MET A 191 -0.14 10.28 -15.05
CA MET A 191 0.59 10.08 -16.30
C MET A 191 0.53 8.63 -16.83
N GLY A 192 0.14 7.69 -15.97
CA GLY A 192 0.08 6.27 -16.30
C GLY A 192 1.47 5.63 -16.50
N GLU A 193 1.46 4.41 -16.99
CA GLU A 193 2.69 3.71 -17.39
C GLU A 193 3.37 4.39 -18.55
N ARG A 194 4.66 4.64 -18.41
CA ARG A 194 5.49 5.12 -19.51
C ARG A 194 5.99 3.93 -20.33
N PRO A 195 6.33 4.14 -21.63
CA PRO A 195 6.99 3.09 -22.41
C PRO A 195 8.20 2.55 -21.64
N MET A 196 8.38 1.23 -21.66
CA MET A 196 9.45 0.50 -20.98
C MET A 196 10.84 0.91 -21.47
N TRP A 197 11.25 2.13 -21.14
CA TRP A 197 12.61 2.63 -21.32
C TRP A 197 13.20 2.81 -19.93
N ALA A 198 13.76 1.75 -19.38
CA ALA A 198 14.19 1.65 -18.00
C ALA A 198 15.06 2.83 -17.54
N VAL A 199 15.94 3.32 -18.42
CA VAL A 199 16.88 4.41 -18.11
C VAL A 199 16.19 5.79 -18.06
N GLU A 200 15.09 6.01 -18.78
CA GLU A 200 14.37 7.29 -18.79
C GLU A 200 13.13 7.30 -17.90
N GLY A 201 12.52 6.13 -17.67
CA GLY A 201 11.37 5.98 -16.78
C GLY A 201 11.69 6.33 -15.32
N GLU A 202 12.94 6.14 -14.91
CA GLU A 202 13.41 6.38 -13.55
C GLU A 202 13.94 7.82 -13.31
N ARG A 203 14.13 8.61 -14.37
CA ARG A 203 14.61 9.99 -14.27
C ARG A 203 13.51 11.04 -14.21
N ALA A 204 12.28 10.64 -14.17
CA ALA A 204 11.10 11.47 -14.16
C ALA A 204 10.31 11.31 -12.87
#